data_9631c5f4b5033cbf8d3129f50c7a0ced
#
_entry.id   9631c5f4b5033cbf8d3129f50c7a0ced
#
_cell.length_a   1.000
_cell.length_b   1.000
_cell.length_c   1.000
_cell.angle_alpha   90.00
_cell.angle_beta   90.00
_cell.angle_gamma   90.00
#
_symmetry.space_group_name_H-M   'P 1'
#
loop_
_entity.id
_entity.type
_entity.pdbx_description
1 polymer ?
#
loop_
_entity_poly.entity_id
_entity_poly.type
_entity_poly.pdbx_seq_one_letter_code
_entity_poly.pdbx_strand_id
1 'polypeptide(L)'
;MHAAAGYVRATRRRDFASAAATARALQRRKWTARPPARLRARHDVSVQTVGGFECWTVAPHDRAAVNAVLYVHGGGYFQQIVAQHWSFIGRLADAGVRVAVPLYGLAPEHDWRQAYPLVTAVYRQLLEDFDAGEITLAGDSAGGGLALGFAQTLLDGPLPQPRRISLIAPWLDVTMTNPGIADAQRRDPWLTGAGTRVAGLAWSAGLDPADPRLSPINGRLRGIAPISIWIGTRDILYPDALRLRDRAEAAGADLTLTICDGAIHVYPLVPTPEGRAAAKQIVRQISAVHRPGARNDH
;
A
#
# COMPACT_ATOMS: atom_id res chain seq x y z
N MET A 1 15.39 -8.97 12.72
CA MET A 1 14.10 -8.31 13.07
C MET A 1 14.08 -7.62 14.44
N HIS A 2 14.63 -8.18 15.55
CA HIS A 2 14.58 -7.58 16.90
C HIS A 2 15.22 -6.17 16.98
N ALA A 3 16.40 -5.95 16.39
CA ALA A 3 17.04 -4.63 16.36
C ALA A 3 16.19 -3.57 15.62
N ALA A 4 15.55 -3.97 14.53
CA ALA A 4 14.62 -3.10 13.80
C ALA A 4 13.40 -2.72 14.66
N ALA A 5 12.85 -3.67 15.42
CA ALA A 5 11.74 -3.41 16.30
C ALA A 5 12.13 -2.40 17.42
N GLY A 6 13.33 -2.53 17.99
CA GLY A 6 13.87 -1.57 18.97
C GLY A 6 14.03 -0.17 18.38
N TYR A 7 14.60 -0.06 17.19
CA TYR A 7 14.76 1.21 16.48
C TYR A 7 13.40 1.87 16.19
N VAL A 8 12.44 1.12 15.65
CA VAL A 8 11.11 1.63 15.34
C VAL A 8 10.38 2.09 16.61
N ARG A 9 10.47 1.32 17.70
CA ARG A 9 9.90 1.71 19.00
C ARG A 9 10.46 3.05 19.48
N ALA A 10 11.76 3.26 19.35
CA ALA A 10 12.40 4.50 19.79
C ALA A 10 12.10 5.72 18.90
N THR A 11 11.93 5.52 17.58
CA THR A 11 11.90 6.63 16.62
C THR A 11 10.55 6.88 15.96
N ARG A 12 9.74 5.84 15.73
CA ARG A 12 8.51 5.91 14.95
C ARG A 12 7.22 5.81 15.77
N ARG A 13 7.27 5.15 16.92
CA ARG A 13 6.09 4.94 17.76
C ARG A 13 5.42 6.23 18.23
N ARG A 14 6.19 7.31 18.43
CA ARG A 14 5.69 8.57 19.01
C ARG A 14 4.42 9.11 18.36
N ASP A 15 4.27 8.97 17.04
CA ASP A 15 3.15 9.55 16.30
C ASP A 15 1.87 8.69 16.38
N PHE A 16 2.01 7.41 16.72
CA PHE A 16 0.90 6.46 16.88
C PHE A 16 0.78 5.92 18.32
N ALA A 17 1.53 6.49 19.27
CA ALA A 17 1.60 5.96 20.64
C ALA A 17 0.28 6.06 21.41
N SER A 18 -0.57 7.01 21.06
CA SER A 18 -1.89 7.22 21.67
C SER A 18 -2.78 8.09 20.77
N ALA A 19 -4.07 8.12 21.04
CA ALA A 19 -5.01 9.02 20.36
C ALA A 19 -4.55 10.49 20.38
N ALA A 20 -4.13 10.99 21.55
CA ALA A 20 -3.63 12.36 21.70
C ALA A 20 -2.33 12.61 20.94
N ALA A 21 -1.43 11.64 20.88
CA ALA A 21 -0.20 11.74 20.10
C ALA A 21 -0.48 11.85 18.60
N THR A 22 -1.39 11.00 18.09
CA THR A 22 -1.78 11.03 16.69
C THR A 22 -2.53 12.32 16.34
N ALA A 23 -3.45 12.79 17.19
CA ALA A 23 -4.14 14.06 16.99
C ALA A 23 -3.17 15.23 16.86
N ARG A 24 -2.13 15.29 17.70
CA ARG A 24 -1.05 16.30 17.56
C ARG A 24 -0.23 16.11 16.29
N ALA A 25 0.04 14.87 15.89
CA ALA A 25 0.83 14.58 14.68
C ALA A 25 0.08 14.99 13.41
N LEU A 26 -1.24 14.83 13.37
CA LEU A 26 -2.12 15.27 12.28
C LEU A 26 -1.98 16.79 12.02
N GLN A 27 -1.80 17.60 13.04
CA GLN A 27 -1.69 19.07 12.94
C GLN A 27 -0.30 19.55 12.51
N ARG A 28 0.69 18.66 12.38
CA ARG A 28 2.03 19.06 11.95
C ARG A 28 2.05 19.37 10.45
N ARG A 29 2.83 20.41 10.09
CA ARG A 29 3.10 20.73 8.69
C ARG A 29 3.65 19.50 7.96
N LYS A 30 3.07 19.17 6.80
CA LYS A 30 3.57 18.14 5.92
C LYS A 30 4.77 18.69 5.13
N TRP A 31 5.82 17.88 4.99
CA TRP A 31 6.97 18.25 4.16
C TRP A 31 6.80 17.72 2.73
N THR A 32 7.52 18.33 1.80
CA THR A 32 7.56 17.81 0.43
C THR A 32 8.39 16.53 0.37
N ALA A 33 7.86 15.50 -0.26
CA ALA A 33 8.48 14.19 -0.40
C ALA A 33 8.95 13.98 -1.84
N ARG A 34 10.18 14.34 -2.12
CA ARG A 34 10.77 14.18 -3.47
C ARG A 34 11.61 12.90 -3.55
N PRO A 35 11.71 12.27 -4.73
CA PRO A 35 12.63 11.17 -4.95
C PRO A 35 14.08 11.56 -4.64
N PRO A 36 14.86 10.73 -3.93
CA PRO A 36 16.27 10.99 -3.63
C PRO A 36 17.10 11.19 -4.90
N ALA A 37 18.14 12.03 -4.83
CA ALA A 37 19.01 12.33 -5.97
C ALA A 37 19.60 11.06 -6.62
N ARG A 38 20.01 10.06 -5.80
CA ARG A 38 20.53 8.78 -6.30
C ARG A 38 19.50 7.97 -7.11
N LEU A 39 18.21 8.11 -6.81
CA LEU A 39 17.15 7.45 -7.57
C LEU A 39 17.03 8.11 -8.95
N ARG A 40 17.06 9.44 -9.00
CA ARG A 40 17.02 10.23 -10.24
C ARG A 40 18.26 10.04 -11.11
N ALA A 41 19.40 9.71 -10.51
CA ALA A 41 20.64 9.43 -11.27
C ALA A 41 20.66 8.05 -11.93
N ARG A 42 19.79 7.13 -11.50
CA ARG A 42 19.76 5.72 -11.97
C ARG A 42 18.54 5.37 -12.83
N HIS A 43 17.52 6.18 -12.80
CA HIS A 43 16.24 5.91 -13.43
C HIS A 43 15.71 7.16 -14.13
N ASP A 44 14.85 6.96 -15.09
CA ASP A 44 14.05 8.04 -15.66
C ASP A 44 12.97 8.43 -14.65
N VAL A 45 13.11 9.64 -14.12
CA VAL A 45 12.21 10.16 -13.08
C VAL A 45 11.57 11.44 -13.56
N SER A 46 10.27 11.43 -13.67
CA SER A 46 9.47 12.61 -14.05
C SER A 46 8.38 12.85 -13.01
N VAL A 47 7.80 14.05 -13.09
CA VAL A 47 6.65 14.44 -12.26
C VAL A 47 5.64 15.18 -13.13
N GLN A 48 4.38 14.88 -12.89
CA GLN A 48 3.25 15.61 -13.47
C GLN A 48 2.25 15.97 -12.38
N THR A 49 1.40 16.96 -12.66
CA THR A 49 0.28 17.30 -11.78
C THR A 49 -0.97 16.60 -12.30
N VAL A 50 -1.60 15.79 -11.45
CA VAL A 50 -2.86 15.09 -11.74
C VAL A 50 -3.87 15.47 -10.67
N GLY A 51 -5.00 16.09 -11.06
CA GLY A 51 -6.03 16.51 -10.10
C GLY A 51 -5.55 17.46 -9.00
N GLY A 52 -4.48 18.24 -9.26
CA GLY A 52 -3.88 19.16 -8.30
C GLY A 52 -2.79 18.54 -7.40
N PHE A 53 -2.47 17.26 -7.59
CA PHE A 53 -1.46 16.54 -6.81
C PHE A 53 -0.28 16.10 -7.67
N GLU A 54 0.92 16.07 -7.09
CA GLU A 54 2.10 15.50 -7.78
C GLU A 54 1.93 13.99 -7.98
N CYS A 55 2.15 13.52 -9.20
CA CYS A 55 2.33 12.12 -9.52
C CYS A 55 3.72 11.91 -10.09
N TRP A 56 4.56 11.19 -9.38
CA TRP A 56 5.91 10.84 -9.82
C TRP A 56 5.90 9.56 -10.64
N THR A 57 6.67 9.54 -11.70
CA THR A 57 6.95 8.33 -12.47
C THR A 57 8.41 7.96 -12.32
N VAL A 58 8.69 6.69 -12.01
CA VAL A 58 10.04 6.14 -11.97
C VAL A 58 10.08 4.95 -12.94
N ALA A 59 10.93 5.02 -13.95
CA ALA A 59 11.03 4.00 -14.99
C ALA A 59 12.50 3.56 -15.20
N PRO A 60 12.73 2.37 -15.79
CA PRO A 60 14.08 1.98 -16.21
C PRO A 60 14.67 3.02 -17.17
N HIS A 61 15.98 3.30 -17.05
CA HIS A 61 16.66 4.25 -17.92
C HIS A 61 17.14 3.61 -19.23
N ASP A 62 17.48 2.33 -19.20
CA ASP A 62 18.21 1.60 -20.25
C ASP A 62 17.30 0.77 -21.18
N ARG A 63 16.01 0.68 -20.88
CA ARG A 63 15.05 -0.14 -21.64
C ARG A 63 13.60 0.31 -21.42
N ALA A 64 12.73 -0.06 -22.37
CA ALA A 64 11.30 0.12 -22.20
C ALA A 64 10.76 -0.74 -21.05
N ALA A 65 9.87 -0.20 -20.26
CA ALA A 65 9.16 -0.97 -19.24
C ALA A 65 8.12 -1.89 -19.91
N VAL A 66 8.04 -3.13 -19.44
CA VAL A 66 7.09 -4.13 -19.93
C VAL A 66 5.90 -4.36 -19.00
N ASN A 67 5.96 -3.80 -17.80
CA ASN A 67 4.90 -3.83 -16.78
C ASN A 67 4.84 -2.47 -16.10
N ALA A 68 3.67 -2.15 -15.54
CA ALA A 68 3.48 -0.94 -14.75
C ALA A 68 2.96 -1.26 -13.35
N VAL A 69 3.28 -0.37 -12.42
CA VAL A 69 2.75 -0.36 -11.04
C VAL A 69 2.16 0.99 -10.74
N LEU A 70 0.94 1.02 -10.25
CA LEU A 70 0.42 2.15 -9.50
C LEU A 70 0.72 1.87 -8.02
N TYR A 71 1.67 2.62 -7.44
CA TYR A 71 2.11 2.43 -6.06
C TYR A 71 1.53 3.52 -5.15
N VAL A 72 0.71 3.11 -4.19
CA VAL A 72 0.11 3.99 -3.18
C VAL A 72 0.88 3.84 -1.87
N HIS A 73 1.54 4.91 -1.42
CA HIS A 73 2.39 4.86 -0.23
C HIS A 73 1.58 4.82 1.06
N GLY A 74 2.15 4.20 2.10
CA GLY A 74 1.64 4.21 3.47
C GLY A 74 1.90 5.53 4.20
N GLY A 75 1.64 5.50 5.53
CA GLY A 75 1.82 6.67 6.39
C GLY A 75 0.55 7.09 7.12
N GLY A 76 -0.40 6.15 7.31
CA GLY A 76 -1.63 6.38 8.09
C GLY A 76 -2.51 7.49 7.53
N TYR A 77 -2.43 7.76 6.24
CA TYR A 77 -3.12 8.85 5.53
C TYR A 77 -2.72 10.28 5.94
N PHE A 78 -1.74 10.45 6.84
CA PHE A 78 -1.31 11.78 7.28
C PHE A 78 0.21 12.02 7.23
N GLN A 79 0.99 10.99 6.92
CA GLN A 79 2.44 11.10 6.74
C GLN A 79 2.82 10.92 5.28
N GLN A 80 3.82 11.68 4.84
CA GLN A 80 4.34 11.61 3.47
C GLN A 80 5.16 10.32 3.22
N ILE A 81 5.32 10.02 1.94
CA ILE A 81 6.25 9.01 1.45
C ILE A 81 7.66 9.26 2.00
N VAL A 82 8.38 8.22 2.34
CA VAL A 82 9.73 8.29 2.93
C VAL A 82 10.75 7.52 2.10
N ALA A 83 12.04 7.65 2.46
CA ALA A 83 13.16 7.06 1.72
C ALA A 83 13.04 5.53 1.50
N GLN A 84 12.40 4.81 2.43
CA GLN A 84 12.17 3.38 2.32
C GLN A 84 11.24 3.03 1.15
N HIS A 85 10.17 3.79 0.95
CA HIS A 85 9.27 3.63 -0.20
C HIS A 85 10.03 3.89 -1.50
N TRP A 86 10.77 5.00 -1.59
CA TRP A 86 11.58 5.30 -2.77
C TRP A 86 12.64 4.23 -3.06
N SER A 87 13.21 3.62 -2.02
CA SER A 87 14.14 2.51 -2.19
C SER A 87 13.46 1.27 -2.78
N PHE A 88 12.23 0.97 -2.37
CA PHE A 88 11.45 -0.14 -2.91
C PHE A 88 10.99 0.15 -4.35
N ILE A 89 10.52 1.36 -4.64
CA ILE A 89 10.15 1.83 -5.97
C ILE A 89 11.34 1.70 -6.94
N GLY A 90 12.54 2.10 -6.50
CA GLY A 90 13.76 1.94 -7.31
C GLY A 90 14.07 0.49 -7.64
N ARG A 91 13.83 -0.46 -6.73
CA ARG A 91 14.01 -1.90 -7.03
C ARG A 91 13.01 -2.42 -8.07
N LEU A 92 11.79 -1.89 -8.11
CA LEU A 92 10.83 -2.19 -9.17
C LEU A 92 11.32 -1.66 -10.51
N ALA A 93 11.81 -0.42 -10.56
CA ALA A 93 12.38 0.16 -11.76
C ALA A 93 13.65 -0.58 -12.23
N ASP A 94 14.56 -0.97 -11.31
CA ASP A 94 15.71 -1.84 -11.61
C ASP A 94 15.28 -3.17 -12.28
N ALA A 95 14.09 -3.67 -11.91
CA ALA A 95 13.52 -4.90 -12.47
C ALA A 95 12.73 -4.70 -13.78
N GLY A 96 12.74 -3.49 -14.37
CA GLY A 96 12.09 -3.21 -15.64
C GLY A 96 10.63 -2.74 -15.54
N VAL A 97 10.21 -2.28 -14.39
CA VAL A 97 8.83 -1.86 -14.13
C VAL A 97 8.72 -0.33 -14.11
N ARG A 98 7.73 0.24 -14.81
CA ARG A 98 7.34 1.65 -14.64
C ARG A 98 6.47 1.79 -13.40
N VAL A 99 6.85 2.67 -12.49
CA VAL A 99 6.10 2.91 -11.24
C VAL A 99 5.51 4.31 -11.23
N ALA A 100 4.19 4.40 -11.24
CA ALA A 100 3.46 5.65 -11.00
C ALA A 100 3.16 5.79 -9.51
N VAL A 101 3.52 6.93 -8.94
CA VAL A 101 3.47 7.21 -7.49
C VAL A 101 2.68 8.49 -7.26
N PRO A 102 1.33 8.40 -7.14
CA PRO A 102 0.53 9.55 -6.78
C PRO A 102 0.80 9.96 -5.32
N LEU A 103 1.21 11.21 -5.12
CA LEU A 103 1.31 11.79 -3.78
C LEU A 103 -0.06 12.36 -3.39
N TYR A 104 -0.95 11.48 -2.97
CA TYR A 104 -2.30 11.86 -2.58
C TYR A 104 -2.29 12.84 -1.39
N GLY A 105 -3.30 13.72 -1.34
CA GLY A 105 -3.47 14.68 -0.25
C GLY A 105 -3.63 13.99 1.10
N LEU A 106 -3.04 14.56 2.14
CA LEU A 106 -2.96 13.96 3.47
C LEU A 106 -3.96 14.60 4.44
N ALA A 107 -4.49 13.80 5.35
CA ALA A 107 -5.33 14.27 6.44
C ALA A 107 -4.55 15.19 7.41
N PRO A 108 -5.21 16.18 8.02
CA PRO A 108 -6.64 16.50 7.92
C PRO A 108 -7.03 17.41 6.75
N GLU A 109 -6.05 17.96 5.99
CA GLU A 109 -6.30 18.93 4.92
C GLU A 109 -6.98 18.29 3.71
N HIS A 110 -6.75 16.99 3.50
CA HIS A 110 -7.31 16.19 2.43
C HIS A 110 -7.81 14.84 2.97
N ASP A 111 -8.62 14.18 2.14
CA ASP A 111 -9.25 12.91 2.51
C ASP A 111 -9.50 11.99 1.30
N TRP A 112 -10.24 10.94 1.47
CA TRP A 112 -10.57 9.95 0.44
C TRP A 112 -11.25 10.55 -0.81
N ARG A 113 -11.98 11.68 -0.69
CA ARG A 113 -12.70 12.34 -1.80
C ARG A 113 -11.77 12.87 -2.88
N GLN A 114 -10.54 13.25 -2.54
CA GLN A 114 -9.51 13.65 -3.49
C GLN A 114 -8.64 12.47 -3.93
N ALA A 115 -8.38 11.51 -3.03
CA ALA A 115 -7.49 10.39 -3.32
C ALA A 115 -8.05 9.41 -4.36
N TYR A 116 -9.33 9.07 -4.29
CA TYR A 116 -9.95 8.15 -5.25
C TYR A 116 -9.97 8.70 -6.68
N PRO A 117 -10.41 9.95 -6.94
CA PRO A 117 -10.30 10.55 -8.27
C PRO A 117 -8.85 10.62 -8.79
N LEU A 118 -7.88 10.93 -7.93
CA LEU A 118 -6.46 10.96 -8.29
C LEU A 118 -5.98 9.57 -8.74
N VAL A 119 -6.21 8.54 -7.91
CA VAL A 119 -5.80 7.16 -8.22
C VAL A 119 -6.49 6.67 -9.48
N THR A 120 -7.77 7.00 -9.69
CA THR A 120 -8.52 6.67 -10.90
C THR A 120 -7.90 7.33 -12.14
N ALA A 121 -7.54 8.59 -12.06
CA ALA A 121 -6.92 9.33 -13.17
C ALA A 121 -5.55 8.73 -13.52
N VAL A 122 -4.71 8.44 -12.51
CA VAL A 122 -3.40 7.82 -12.73
C VAL A 122 -3.54 6.39 -13.30
N TYR A 123 -4.51 5.62 -12.84
CA TYR A 123 -4.76 4.29 -13.39
C TYR A 123 -5.20 4.35 -14.85
N ARG A 124 -6.05 5.30 -15.20
CA ARG A 124 -6.50 5.54 -16.59
C ARG A 124 -5.32 5.93 -17.49
N GLN A 125 -4.41 6.79 -17.02
CA GLN A 125 -3.20 7.14 -17.75
C GLN A 125 -2.28 5.93 -17.98
N LEU A 126 -2.16 5.02 -17.00
CA LEU A 126 -1.39 3.80 -17.19
C LEU A 126 -2.02 2.89 -18.25
N LEU A 127 -3.35 2.86 -18.37
CA LEU A 127 -4.07 2.08 -19.38
C LEU A 127 -3.93 2.65 -20.81
N GLU A 128 -3.42 3.87 -20.98
CA GLU A 128 -3.06 4.43 -22.28
C GLU A 128 -1.78 3.79 -22.85
N ASP A 129 -0.87 3.36 -21.96
CA ASP A 129 0.45 2.82 -22.32
C ASP A 129 0.59 1.30 -22.09
N PHE A 130 -0.27 0.69 -21.26
CA PHE A 130 -0.18 -0.71 -20.82
C PHE A 130 -1.56 -1.38 -20.83
N ASP A 131 -1.61 -2.64 -21.21
CA ASP A 131 -2.79 -3.45 -21.00
C ASP A 131 -3.04 -3.67 -19.49
N ALA A 132 -4.30 -3.84 -19.11
CA ALA A 132 -4.66 -4.10 -17.70
C ALA A 132 -3.93 -5.35 -17.13
N GLY A 133 -3.69 -6.35 -17.99
CA GLY A 133 -2.90 -7.53 -17.67
C GLY A 133 -1.41 -7.28 -17.40
N GLU A 134 -0.92 -6.07 -17.61
CA GLU A 134 0.46 -5.65 -17.35
C GLU A 134 0.54 -4.69 -16.14
N ILE A 135 -0.60 -4.22 -15.61
CA ILE A 135 -0.64 -3.27 -14.51
C ILE A 135 -0.85 -4.00 -13.16
N THR A 136 -0.04 -3.67 -12.18
CA THR A 136 -0.23 -4.06 -10.77
C THR A 136 -0.64 -2.86 -9.94
N LEU A 137 -1.68 -3.00 -9.12
CA LEU A 137 -1.92 -2.07 -8.01
C LEU A 137 -1.10 -2.52 -6.82
N ALA A 138 -0.32 -1.62 -6.24
CA ALA A 138 0.50 -1.93 -5.08
C ALA A 138 0.40 -0.83 -4.03
N GLY A 139 0.57 -1.21 -2.77
CA GLY A 139 0.63 -0.23 -1.69
C GLY A 139 0.99 -0.86 -0.36
N ASP A 140 1.39 -0.03 0.57
CA ASP A 140 1.73 -0.45 1.92
C ASP A 140 0.85 0.26 2.96
N SER A 141 0.55 -0.41 4.06
CA SER A 141 -0.19 0.17 5.19
C SER A 141 -1.50 0.85 4.73
N ALA A 142 -1.68 2.13 5.02
CA ALA A 142 -2.80 2.96 4.55
C ALA A 142 -2.92 2.95 3.02
N GLY A 143 -1.80 3.06 2.30
CA GLY A 143 -1.79 2.96 0.84
C GLY A 143 -2.23 1.59 0.32
N GLY A 144 -1.94 0.52 1.06
CA GLY A 144 -2.46 -0.82 0.78
C GLY A 144 -3.98 -0.91 0.94
N GLY A 145 -4.54 -0.25 1.96
CA GLY A 145 -5.99 -0.11 2.12
C GLY A 145 -6.62 0.66 0.96
N LEU A 146 -6.06 1.81 0.60
CA LEU A 146 -6.56 2.61 -0.54
C LEU A 146 -6.44 1.85 -1.88
N ALA A 147 -5.36 1.10 -2.11
CA ALA A 147 -5.20 0.30 -3.32
C ALA A 147 -6.25 -0.81 -3.43
N LEU A 148 -6.56 -1.51 -2.33
CA LEU A 148 -7.61 -2.54 -2.31
C LEU A 148 -9.00 -1.91 -2.49
N GLY A 149 -9.30 -0.83 -1.75
CA GLY A 149 -10.57 -0.12 -1.90
C GLY A 149 -10.78 0.40 -3.32
N PHE A 150 -9.74 0.93 -3.95
CA PHE A 150 -9.79 1.33 -5.36
C PHE A 150 -10.07 0.14 -6.28
N ALA A 151 -9.37 -0.98 -6.12
CA ALA A 151 -9.63 -2.18 -6.92
C ALA A 151 -11.07 -2.68 -6.79
N GLN A 152 -11.68 -2.55 -5.61
CA GLN A 152 -13.10 -2.87 -5.39
C GLN A 152 -14.03 -1.94 -6.17
N THR A 153 -13.70 -0.65 -6.32
CA THR A 153 -14.51 0.28 -7.14
C THR A 153 -14.47 -0.05 -8.63
N LEU A 154 -13.42 -0.71 -9.10
CA LEU A 154 -13.32 -1.15 -10.50
C LEU A 154 -14.27 -2.29 -10.83
N LEU A 155 -14.80 -3.03 -9.84
CA LEU A 155 -15.72 -4.14 -10.06
C LEU A 155 -17.07 -3.70 -10.66
N ASP A 156 -17.48 -2.45 -10.39
CA ASP A 156 -18.73 -1.86 -10.85
C ASP A 156 -18.50 -0.69 -11.82
N GLY A 157 -17.22 -0.38 -12.09
CA GLY A 157 -16.82 0.73 -12.96
C GLY A 157 -16.52 0.30 -14.40
N PRO A 158 -16.26 1.28 -15.29
CA PRO A 158 -15.95 1.00 -16.70
C PRO A 158 -14.47 0.61 -16.92
N LEU A 159 -13.60 0.75 -15.92
CA LEU A 159 -12.19 0.42 -16.04
C LEU A 159 -11.95 -1.05 -15.70
N PRO A 160 -11.04 -1.75 -16.39
CA PRO A 160 -10.75 -3.15 -16.14
C PRO A 160 -10.03 -3.34 -14.81
N GLN A 161 -10.12 -4.57 -14.28
CA GLN A 161 -9.31 -4.99 -13.14
C GLN A 161 -7.83 -5.05 -13.56
N PRO A 162 -6.88 -4.72 -12.63
CA PRO A 162 -5.46 -4.89 -12.90
C PRO A 162 -5.09 -6.38 -12.98
N ARG A 163 -3.88 -6.66 -13.41
CA ARG A 163 -3.30 -8.00 -13.38
C ARG A 163 -3.32 -8.62 -11.98
N ARG A 164 -2.98 -7.82 -10.97
CA ARG A 164 -2.92 -8.22 -9.55
C ARG A 164 -2.92 -7.04 -8.62
N ILE A 165 -3.15 -7.34 -7.34
CA ILE A 165 -3.07 -6.40 -6.22
C ILE A 165 -2.00 -6.91 -5.26
N SER A 166 -0.96 -6.09 -4.99
CA SER A 166 0.21 -6.46 -4.18
C SER A 166 0.29 -5.56 -2.94
N LEU A 167 0.00 -6.10 -1.77
CA LEU A 167 -0.20 -5.33 -0.55
C LEU A 167 0.84 -5.68 0.52
N ILE A 168 1.48 -4.66 1.09
CA ILE A 168 2.42 -4.80 2.18
C ILE A 168 1.75 -4.29 3.46
N ALA A 169 1.45 -5.22 4.40
CA ALA A 169 0.83 -4.89 5.68
C ALA A 169 -0.36 -3.91 5.55
N PRO A 170 -1.39 -4.22 4.72
CA PRO A 170 -2.44 -3.26 4.38
C PRO A 170 -3.31 -2.90 5.59
N TRP A 171 -3.67 -1.62 5.71
CA TRP A 171 -4.66 -1.17 6.70
C TRP A 171 -6.06 -1.33 6.10
N LEU A 172 -6.75 -2.37 6.52
CA LEU A 172 -7.99 -2.86 5.90
C LEU A 172 -9.28 -2.39 6.59
N ASP A 173 -9.17 -1.92 7.84
CA ASP A 173 -10.30 -1.45 8.66
C ASP A 173 -9.89 -0.23 9.48
N VAL A 174 -10.37 0.96 9.08
CA VAL A 174 -10.04 2.20 9.80
C VAL A 174 -10.77 2.30 11.14
N THR A 175 -11.77 1.46 11.40
CA THR A 175 -12.49 1.42 12.68
C THR A 175 -11.64 0.79 13.78
N MET A 176 -10.67 -0.06 13.43
CA MET A 176 -9.80 -0.80 14.37
C MET A 176 -10.60 -1.62 15.38
N THR A 177 -11.68 -2.26 14.96
CA THR A 177 -12.63 -2.97 15.85
C THR A 177 -12.42 -4.48 15.92
N ASN A 178 -11.49 -5.05 15.13
CA ASN A 178 -11.19 -6.48 15.20
C ASN A 178 -10.72 -6.86 16.61
N PRO A 179 -11.35 -7.86 17.28
CA PRO A 179 -11.01 -8.24 18.64
C PRO A 179 -9.55 -8.73 18.81
N GLY A 180 -8.93 -9.28 17.75
CA GLY A 180 -7.53 -9.70 17.76
C GLY A 180 -6.52 -8.57 17.86
N ILE A 181 -6.94 -7.31 17.62
CA ILE A 181 -6.08 -6.12 17.70
C ILE A 181 -5.49 -5.93 19.10
N ALA A 182 -6.24 -6.20 20.16
CA ALA A 182 -5.77 -6.05 21.52
C ALA A 182 -4.52 -6.91 21.79
N ASP A 183 -4.51 -8.14 21.30
CA ASP A 183 -3.38 -9.07 21.43
C ASP A 183 -2.21 -8.70 20.51
N ALA A 184 -2.48 -8.34 19.27
CA ALA A 184 -1.47 -7.91 18.31
C ALA A 184 -0.74 -6.65 18.79
N GLN A 185 -1.46 -5.68 19.34
CA GLN A 185 -0.91 -4.43 19.86
C GLN A 185 0.15 -4.64 20.96
N ARG A 186 0.01 -5.66 21.82
CA ARG A 186 1.01 -5.96 22.85
C ARG A 186 2.38 -6.29 22.25
N ARG A 187 2.41 -6.81 21.06
CA ARG A 187 3.63 -7.22 20.33
C ARG A 187 4.09 -6.20 19.31
N ASP A 188 3.23 -5.27 18.89
CA ASP A 188 3.56 -4.25 17.90
C ASP A 188 4.47 -3.17 18.51
N PRO A 189 5.68 -2.95 17.98
CA PRO A 189 6.59 -1.92 18.48
C PRO A 189 6.24 -0.51 17.97
N TRP A 190 5.30 -0.37 17.04
CA TRP A 190 5.06 0.87 16.31
C TRP A 190 3.66 1.43 16.53
N LEU A 191 2.62 0.66 16.18
CA LEU A 191 1.25 1.13 16.09
C LEU A 191 0.46 0.84 17.38
N THR A 192 -0.56 1.67 17.63
CA THR A 192 -1.60 1.40 18.63
C THR A 192 -2.98 1.55 18.01
N GLY A 193 -3.94 0.75 18.44
CA GLY A 193 -5.31 0.83 17.93
C GLY A 193 -5.94 2.21 18.11
N ALA A 194 -5.72 2.85 19.27
CA ALA A 194 -6.23 4.18 19.55
C ALA A 194 -5.61 5.26 18.63
N GLY A 195 -4.29 5.20 18.41
CA GLY A 195 -3.61 6.15 17.53
C GLY A 195 -4.02 5.95 16.06
N THR A 196 -4.03 4.69 15.60
CA THR A 196 -4.40 4.35 14.23
C THR A 196 -5.85 4.75 13.94
N ARG A 197 -6.79 4.48 14.86
CA ARG A 197 -8.19 4.90 14.74
C ARG A 197 -8.37 6.40 14.58
N VAL A 198 -7.61 7.23 15.32
CA VAL A 198 -7.69 8.69 15.17
C VAL A 198 -7.29 9.15 13.77
N ALA A 199 -6.25 8.54 13.20
CA ALA A 199 -5.86 8.82 11.81
C ALA A 199 -6.95 8.40 10.81
N GLY A 200 -7.58 7.23 11.01
CA GLY A 200 -8.68 6.74 10.19
C GLY A 200 -9.92 7.64 10.24
N LEU A 201 -10.28 8.13 11.42
CA LEU A 201 -11.39 9.08 11.58
C LEU A 201 -11.12 10.42 10.91
N ALA A 202 -9.88 10.92 10.96
CA ALA A 202 -9.50 12.13 10.23
C ALA A 202 -9.60 11.93 8.71
N TRP A 203 -9.17 10.74 8.21
CA TRP A 203 -9.28 10.38 6.81
C TRP A 203 -10.71 10.18 6.33
N SER A 204 -11.61 9.71 7.18
CA SER A 204 -13.01 9.45 6.83
C SER A 204 -13.81 10.72 6.54
N ALA A 205 -13.40 11.88 7.07
CA ALA A 205 -14.03 13.19 6.83
C ALA A 205 -15.55 13.16 6.97
N GLY A 206 -16.04 12.44 7.99
CA GLY A 206 -17.47 12.33 8.31
C GLY A 206 -18.23 11.21 7.57
N LEU A 207 -17.60 10.50 6.64
CA LEU A 207 -18.16 9.26 6.09
C LEU A 207 -18.12 8.17 7.18
N ASP A 208 -19.07 7.23 7.13
CA ASP A 208 -19.05 6.06 8.01
C ASP A 208 -17.69 5.34 7.86
N PRO A 209 -16.91 5.21 8.93
CA PRO A 209 -15.62 4.53 8.88
C PRO A 209 -15.69 3.07 8.38
N ALA A 210 -16.87 2.43 8.45
CA ALA A 210 -17.09 1.08 7.93
C ALA A 210 -17.33 1.03 6.41
N ASP A 211 -17.50 2.19 5.74
CA ASP A 211 -17.65 2.25 4.28
C ASP A 211 -16.46 1.55 3.58
N PRO A 212 -16.71 0.70 2.58
CA PRO A 212 -15.64 -0.03 1.88
C PRO A 212 -14.52 0.84 1.28
N ARG A 213 -14.79 2.08 0.95
CA ARG A 213 -13.77 3.03 0.46
C ARG A 213 -12.76 3.42 1.56
N LEU A 214 -13.15 3.31 2.83
CA LEU A 214 -12.29 3.57 3.99
C LEU A 214 -11.79 2.27 4.62
N SER A 215 -12.68 1.29 4.72
CA SER A 215 -12.45 -0.03 5.31
C SER A 215 -12.69 -1.13 4.26
N PRO A 216 -11.74 -1.36 3.33
CA PRO A 216 -11.91 -2.28 2.21
C PRO A 216 -12.11 -3.74 2.64
N ILE A 217 -11.87 -4.05 3.91
CA ILE A 217 -12.25 -5.35 4.48
C ILE A 217 -13.74 -5.62 4.35
N ASN A 218 -14.58 -4.61 4.28
CA ASN A 218 -16.04 -4.71 4.14
C ASN A 218 -16.50 -4.75 2.68
N GLY A 219 -15.61 -4.50 1.73
CA GLY A 219 -15.94 -4.45 0.31
C GLY A 219 -16.12 -5.80 -0.35
N ARG A 220 -16.58 -5.77 -1.60
CA ARG A 220 -16.78 -6.95 -2.44
C ARG A 220 -15.44 -7.53 -2.89
N LEU A 221 -15.32 -8.86 -2.87
CA LEU A 221 -14.12 -9.58 -3.30
C LEU A 221 -14.36 -10.51 -4.51
N ARG A 222 -15.62 -10.90 -4.77
CA ARG A 222 -15.94 -11.72 -5.96
C ARG A 222 -15.61 -10.97 -7.24
N GLY A 223 -14.77 -11.57 -8.08
CA GLY A 223 -14.36 -11.00 -9.38
C GLY A 223 -13.20 -9.99 -9.29
N ILE A 224 -12.64 -9.76 -8.11
CA ILE A 224 -11.46 -8.91 -7.94
C ILE A 224 -10.20 -9.61 -8.48
N ALA A 225 -9.24 -8.84 -8.96
CA ALA A 225 -7.93 -9.35 -9.39
C ALA A 225 -7.21 -10.12 -8.26
N PRO A 226 -6.34 -11.07 -8.58
CA PRO A 226 -5.58 -11.83 -7.58
C PRO A 226 -4.85 -10.91 -6.58
N ILE A 227 -4.99 -11.22 -5.29
CA ILE A 227 -4.42 -10.43 -4.18
C ILE A 227 -3.22 -11.17 -3.60
N SER A 228 -2.13 -10.45 -3.35
CA SER A 228 -0.99 -10.95 -2.58
C SER A 228 -0.73 -10.02 -1.41
N ILE A 229 -0.63 -10.58 -0.19
CA ILE A 229 -0.38 -9.83 1.05
C ILE A 229 0.88 -10.35 1.73
N TRP A 230 1.75 -9.43 2.18
CA TRP A 230 2.89 -9.72 3.04
C TRP A 230 2.70 -9.03 4.39
N ILE A 231 2.67 -9.80 5.48
CA ILE A 231 2.42 -9.27 6.83
C ILE A 231 3.27 -9.96 7.88
N GLY A 232 3.62 -9.23 8.93
CA GLY A 232 4.34 -9.75 10.09
C GLY A 232 3.42 -10.11 11.25
N THR A 233 3.78 -11.09 12.07
CA THR A 233 2.98 -11.48 13.24
C THR A 233 3.06 -10.49 14.40
N ARG A 234 3.99 -9.51 14.34
CA ARG A 234 4.11 -8.41 15.30
C ARG A 234 3.54 -7.10 14.75
N ASP A 235 2.54 -7.20 13.90
CA ASP A 235 1.83 -6.08 13.27
C ASP A 235 0.39 -6.04 13.79
N ILE A 236 -0.06 -4.88 14.26
CA ILE A 236 -1.43 -4.68 14.75
C ILE A 236 -2.49 -4.96 13.66
N LEU A 237 -2.11 -4.87 12.38
CA LEU A 237 -3.00 -5.10 11.22
C LEU A 237 -3.08 -6.59 10.83
N TYR A 238 -2.30 -7.46 11.47
CA TYR A 238 -2.28 -8.89 11.21
C TYR A 238 -3.65 -9.58 11.35
N PRO A 239 -4.46 -9.30 12.40
CA PRO A 239 -5.79 -9.91 12.53
C PRO A 239 -6.73 -9.61 11.37
N ASP A 240 -6.66 -8.39 10.80
CA ASP A 240 -7.49 -8.02 9.66
C ASP A 240 -7.01 -8.66 8.36
N ALA A 241 -5.70 -8.91 8.21
CA ALA A 241 -5.18 -9.66 7.08
C ALA A 241 -5.68 -11.13 7.09
N LEU A 242 -5.76 -11.76 8.27
CA LEU A 242 -6.36 -13.08 8.42
C LEU A 242 -7.85 -13.06 8.08
N ARG A 243 -8.59 -12.09 8.59
CA ARG A 243 -10.02 -11.90 8.29
C ARG A 243 -10.26 -11.70 6.80
N LEU A 244 -9.40 -10.92 6.11
CA LEU A 244 -9.53 -10.72 4.66
C LEU A 244 -9.28 -12.02 3.88
N ARG A 245 -8.31 -12.85 4.29
CA ARG A 245 -8.06 -14.17 3.70
C ARG A 245 -9.31 -15.04 3.78
N ASP A 246 -9.91 -15.13 4.97
CA ASP A 246 -11.10 -15.98 5.19
C ASP A 246 -12.30 -15.47 4.37
N ARG A 247 -12.44 -14.13 4.24
CA ARG A 247 -13.45 -13.52 3.37
C ARG A 247 -13.19 -13.76 1.87
N ALA A 248 -11.93 -13.75 1.45
CA ALA A 248 -11.55 -14.02 0.08
C ALA A 248 -11.86 -15.46 -0.30
N GLU A 249 -11.53 -16.41 0.57
CA GLU A 249 -11.87 -17.83 0.41
C GLU A 249 -13.39 -18.01 0.27
N ALA A 250 -14.18 -17.43 1.17
CA ALA A 250 -15.64 -17.49 1.12
C ALA A 250 -16.24 -16.84 -0.15
N ALA A 251 -15.56 -15.86 -0.74
CA ALA A 251 -15.97 -15.18 -1.96
C ALA A 251 -15.47 -15.86 -3.25
N GLY A 252 -14.61 -16.90 -3.14
CA GLY A 252 -13.93 -17.52 -4.28
C GLY A 252 -12.93 -16.58 -4.96
N ALA A 253 -12.32 -15.64 -4.22
CA ALA A 253 -11.29 -14.73 -4.70
C ALA A 253 -9.90 -15.31 -4.44
N ASP A 254 -8.98 -15.14 -5.40
CA ASP A 254 -7.60 -15.60 -5.29
C ASP A 254 -6.83 -14.65 -4.34
N LEU A 255 -6.49 -15.12 -3.14
CA LEU A 255 -5.69 -14.38 -2.18
C LEU A 255 -4.57 -15.25 -1.62
N THR A 256 -3.34 -14.82 -1.83
CA THR A 256 -2.13 -15.39 -1.22
C THR A 256 -1.69 -14.53 -0.05
N LEU A 257 -1.64 -15.10 1.15
CA LEU A 257 -1.17 -14.43 2.37
C LEU A 257 0.19 -14.99 2.79
N THR A 258 1.23 -14.17 2.70
CA THR A 258 2.59 -14.49 3.17
C THR A 258 2.81 -13.90 4.56
N ILE A 259 2.92 -14.75 5.55
CA ILE A 259 3.13 -14.39 6.96
C ILE A 259 4.60 -14.57 7.31
N CYS A 260 5.21 -13.53 7.90
CA CYS A 260 6.56 -13.60 8.44
C CYS A 260 6.51 -13.54 9.97
N ASP A 261 6.87 -14.65 10.62
CA ASP A 261 6.86 -14.70 12.07
C ASP A 261 7.89 -13.74 12.69
N GLY A 262 7.49 -13.08 13.78
CA GLY A 262 8.31 -12.08 14.47
C GLY A 262 8.55 -10.77 13.68
N ALA A 263 8.03 -10.65 12.46
CA ALA A 263 8.19 -9.44 11.66
C ALA A 263 7.24 -8.33 12.11
N ILE A 264 7.70 -7.09 11.95
CA ILE A 264 6.99 -5.86 12.31
C ILE A 264 6.22 -5.28 11.12
N HIS A 265 5.43 -4.24 11.38
CA HIS A 265 4.68 -3.51 10.38
C HIS A 265 5.56 -3.12 9.16
N VAL A 266 5.04 -3.31 7.95
CA VAL A 266 5.68 -3.07 6.64
C VAL A 266 7.10 -3.65 6.52
N TYR A 267 7.36 -4.82 7.12
CA TYR A 267 8.68 -5.43 7.16
C TYR A 267 9.39 -5.55 5.79
N PRO A 268 8.73 -5.73 4.64
CA PRO A 268 9.40 -5.74 3.35
C PRO A 268 10.12 -4.44 2.99
N LEU A 269 9.71 -3.31 3.59
CA LEU A 269 10.35 -2.00 3.40
C LEU A 269 11.49 -1.75 4.41
N VAL A 270 11.68 -2.64 5.38
CA VAL A 270 12.71 -2.51 6.43
C VAL A 270 14.00 -3.22 5.97
N PRO A 271 15.20 -2.61 6.15
CA PRO A 271 16.46 -3.17 5.66
C PRO A 271 17.01 -4.31 6.54
N THR A 272 16.18 -5.31 6.83
CA THR A 272 16.55 -6.56 7.51
C THR A 272 16.72 -7.71 6.51
N PRO A 273 17.33 -8.84 6.86
CA PRO A 273 17.39 -10.01 6.00
C PRO A 273 16.02 -10.46 5.50
N GLU A 274 15.04 -10.55 6.41
CA GLU A 274 13.65 -10.95 6.12
C GLU A 274 12.97 -9.92 5.21
N GLY A 275 13.15 -8.62 5.49
CA GLY A 275 12.60 -7.54 4.67
C GLY A 275 13.17 -7.54 3.26
N ARG A 276 14.51 -7.72 3.12
CA ARG A 276 15.15 -7.81 1.80
C ARG A 276 14.69 -9.04 1.00
N ALA A 277 14.51 -10.18 1.67
CA ALA A 277 14.02 -11.40 1.03
C ALA A 277 12.57 -11.21 0.51
N ALA A 278 11.69 -10.67 1.35
CA ALA A 278 10.31 -10.37 0.97
C ALA A 278 10.24 -9.33 -0.15
N ALA A 279 10.98 -8.23 -0.05
CA ALA A 279 11.03 -7.22 -1.12
C ALA A 279 11.49 -7.82 -2.47
N LYS A 280 12.51 -8.72 -2.46
CA LYS A 280 12.96 -9.42 -3.65
C LYS A 280 11.88 -10.32 -4.23
N GLN A 281 11.12 -11.01 -3.39
CA GLN A 281 10.00 -11.85 -3.81
C GLN A 281 8.87 -11.03 -4.43
N ILE A 282 8.49 -9.91 -3.80
CA ILE A 282 7.48 -8.98 -4.31
C ILE A 282 7.89 -8.43 -5.68
N VAL A 283 9.14 -7.94 -5.79
CA VAL A 283 9.68 -7.41 -7.05
C VAL A 283 9.63 -8.47 -8.15
N ARG A 284 10.07 -9.71 -7.88
CA ARG A 284 10.01 -10.81 -8.86
C ARG A 284 8.59 -11.12 -9.30
N GLN A 285 7.63 -11.12 -8.37
CA GLN A 285 6.23 -11.38 -8.67
C GLN A 285 5.62 -10.30 -9.57
N ILE A 286 5.95 -9.03 -9.32
CA ILE A 286 5.46 -7.88 -10.09
C ILE A 286 6.14 -7.81 -11.47
N SER A 287 7.46 -8.01 -11.53
CA SER A 287 8.21 -7.89 -12.78
C SER A 287 8.09 -9.10 -13.72
N ALA A 288 7.53 -10.21 -13.25
CA ALA A 288 7.32 -11.38 -14.11
C ALA A 288 6.41 -11.01 -15.30
N VAL A 289 6.90 -11.25 -16.52
CA VAL A 289 6.15 -10.98 -17.75
C VAL A 289 4.99 -11.96 -17.85
N HIS A 290 3.80 -11.47 -18.09
CA HIS A 290 2.66 -12.33 -18.44
C HIS A 290 2.84 -12.80 -19.88
N ARG A 291 3.09 -14.10 -20.10
CA ARG A 291 2.97 -14.71 -21.43
C ARG A 291 1.54 -15.19 -21.58
N PRO A 292 0.71 -14.55 -22.42
CA PRO A 292 -0.60 -15.09 -22.73
C PRO A 292 -0.38 -16.42 -23.47
N GLY A 293 -0.82 -17.56 -22.90
CA GLY A 293 -0.80 -18.84 -23.61
C GLY A 293 -0.19 -20.05 -22.92
N ALA A 294 0.37 -19.96 -21.72
CA ALA A 294 0.67 -21.15 -20.94
C ALA A 294 -0.61 -21.61 -20.19
N ARG A 295 -1.48 -22.36 -20.88
CA ARG A 295 -2.46 -23.20 -20.18
C ARG A 295 -1.64 -24.19 -19.35
N ASN A 296 -1.85 -24.22 -18.05
CA ASN A 296 -1.45 -25.36 -17.23
C ASN A 296 -2.38 -26.52 -17.61
N ASP A 297 -1.94 -27.34 -18.57
CA ASP A 297 -2.48 -28.68 -18.73
C ASP A 297 -1.94 -29.52 -17.58
N HIS A 298 -2.72 -29.62 -16.53
CA HIS A 298 -2.63 -30.71 -15.52
C HIS A 298 -4.02 -31.02 -15.00
#